data_8fbf58064bb47b075d9a6bd1ceede573
#
_entry.id   8fbf58064bb47b075d9a6bd1ceede573
#
_cell.length_a   1.000
_cell.length_b   1.000
_cell.length_c   1.000
_cell.angle_alpha   90.00
_cell.angle_beta   90.00
_cell.angle_gamma   90.00
#
_symmetry.space_group_name_H-M   'P 1'
#
loop_
_entity.id
_entity.type
_entity.pdbx_description
1 polymer ?
#
loop_
_entity_poly.entity_id
_entity_poly.type
_entity_poly.pdbx_seq_one_letter_code
_entity_poly.pdbx_strand_id
1 'polypeptide(L)'
;MILQCKNEEEAREFISKIQVEFSQKIFNFKISKINDIVYLIIDGQIDLLTSVFWKSINANCVFSSLEKSLFFVNQEKFRPHIKIGRRMYSPNDQLITVIAGPCEIENYDDLYNTAVELKRVGVSIFRAMPRKPRTSPYNFQGVGDVGWKYLAKIKKETGLPVLAEVFSQEEINLAVKYEIDMIQIGSRNMQNYDLIKRAAKSQIPTILKKGMWCNNEQLLKAAEYFFVYGNGNVILAERGIQTHECTTRNTFDISSIGWLKEHSCLPVAADASHGTGVKNLVTPINAAAVLLGADIVEVEVHISPDKTIKPGDYYQMLDIGEYKQLLENLRQVMTLRSFKFDFEDETIF
;
A
#
# COMPACT_ATOMS: atom_id res chain seq x y z
N MET A 1 -11.95 3.14 -22.93
CA MET A 1 -10.95 2.57 -23.85
C MET A 1 -9.55 2.96 -23.40
N ILE A 2 -8.55 2.12 -23.64
CA ILE A 2 -7.15 2.41 -23.29
C ILE A 2 -6.29 2.16 -24.53
N LEU A 3 -5.51 3.17 -24.92
CA LEU A 3 -4.55 3.10 -26.01
C LEU A 3 -3.14 3.15 -25.44
N GLN A 4 -2.25 2.30 -25.91
CA GLN A 4 -0.83 2.42 -25.65
C GLN A 4 -0.20 3.34 -26.69
N CYS A 5 0.50 4.37 -26.23
CA CYS A 5 1.18 5.37 -27.06
C CYS A 5 2.70 5.26 -26.89
N LYS A 6 3.45 5.67 -27.91
CA LYS A 6 4.91 5.72 -27.87
C LYS A 6 5.43 6.77 -26.87
N ASN A 7 4.72 7.89 -26.82
CA ASN A 7 5.04 9.01 -25.92
C ASN A 7 3.77 9.87 -25.68
N GLU A 8 3.89 10.91 -24.88
CA GLU A 8 2.79 11.83 -24.58
C GLU A 8 2.36 12.67 -25.79
N GLU A 9 3.26 12.97 -26.71
CA GLU A 9 2.96 13.73 -27.91
C GLU A 9 2.00 12.96 -28.82
N GLU A 10 2.26 11.67 -29.06
CA GLU A 10 1.36 10.79 -29.78
C GLU A 10 -0.02 10.68 -29.10
N ALA A 11 -0.05 10.61 -27.76
CA ALA A 11 -1.31 10.61 -27.02
C ALA A 11 -2.11 11.91 -27.24
N ARG A 12 -1.46 13.07 -27.24
CA ARG A 12 -2.09 14.38 -27.50
C ARG A 12 -2.56 14.50 -28.95
N GLU A 13 -1.80 13.95 -29.90
CA GLU A 13 -2.20 13.91 -31.32
C GLU A 13 -3.49 13.08 -31.48
N PHE A 14 -3.61 11.92 -30.81
CA PHE A 14 -4.83 11.13 -30.81
C PHE A 14 -6.02 11.87 -30.19
N ILE A 15 -5.83 12.59 -29.11
CA ILE A 15 -6.87 13.43 -28.50
C ILE A 15 -7.36 14.44 -29.51
N SER A 16 -6.45 15.16 -30.18
CA SER A 16 -6.79 16.16 -31.16
C SER A 16 -7.59 15.59 -32.34
N LYS A 17 -7.18 14.44 -32.88
CA LYS A 17 -7.90 13.73 -33.94
C LYS A 17 -9.32 13.34 -33.53
N ILE A 18 -9.49 12.80 -32.32
CA ILE A 18 -10.80 12.40 -31.80
C ILE A 18 -11.69 13.63 -31.60
N GLN A 19 -11.16 14.71 -31.06
CA GLN A 19 -11.91 15.96 -30.83
C GLN A 19 -12.38 16.64 -32.16
N VAL A 20 -11.55 16.56 -33.17
CA VAL A 20 -11.92 17.09 -34.51
C VAL A 20 -12.99 16.25 -35.16
N GLU A 21 -12.82 14.94 -35.20
CA GLU A 21 -13.75 14.01 -35.89
C GLU A 21 -15.09 13.87 -35.15
N PHE A 22 -15.07 13.98 -33.84
CA PHE A 22 -16.25 13.83 -32.99
C PHE A 22 -16.58 15.10 -32.18
N SER A 23 -16.48 16.26 -32.78
CA SER A 23 -16.57 17.56 -32.12
C SER A 23 -17.86 17.81 -31.33
N GLN A 24 -18.95 17.10 -31.63
CA GLN A 24 -20.24 17.21 -30.93
C GLN A 24 -20.44 16.16 -29.83
N LYS A 25 -19.43 15.33 -29.54
CA LYS A 25 -19.52 14.23 -28.57
C LYS A 25 -18.67 14.48 -27.33
N ILE A 26 -19.12 13.96 -26.21
CA ILE A 26 -18.43 14.14 -24.95
C ILE A 26 -17.47 12.99 -24.71
N PHE A 27 -16.18 13.29 -24.77
CA PHE A 27 -15.11 12.38 -24.36
C PHE A 27 -14.28 13.02 -23.26
N ASN A 28 -13.91 12.21 -22.27
CA ASN A 28 -12.91 12.56 -21.26
C ASN A 28 -11.61 11.82 -21.60
N PHE A 29 -10.51 12.55 -21.57
CA PHE A 29 -9.20 12.03 -21.90
C PHE A 29 -8.28 12.12 -20.69
N LYS A 30 -7.47 11.08 -20.49
CA LYS A 30 -6.42 11.07 -19.49
C LYS A 30 -5.19 10.38 -20.03
N ILE A 31 -4.05 11.03 -19.90
CA ILE A 31 -2.74 10.45 -20.18
C ILE A 31 -2.17 9.92 -18.87
N SER A 32 -1.71 8.67 -18.86
CA SER A 32 -1.04 8.04 -17.74
C SER A 32 0.27 7.41 -18.20
N LYS A 33 1.34 7.59 -17.42
CA LYS A 33 2.64 6.95 -17.69
C LYS A 33 2.92 5.92 -16.59
N ILE A 34 3.12 4.67 -16.98
CA ILE A 34 3.35 3.54 -16.08
C ILE A 34 4.50 2.70 -16.64
N ASN A 35 5.55 2.49 -15.87
CA ASN A 35 6.74 1.74 -16.29
C ASN A 35 7.31 2.22 -17.64
N ASP A 36 7.41 3.55 -17.80
CA ASP A 36 7.83 4.25 -19.02
C ASP A 36 6.94 4.08 -20.26
N ILE A 37 5.83 3.39 -20.14
CA ILE A 37 4.81 3.27 -21.19
C ILE A 37 3.73 4.33 -20.99
N VAL A 38 3.38 5.03 -22.06
CA VAL A 38 2.33 6.04 -22.05
C VAL A 38 1.01 5.42 -22.49
N TYR A 39 -0.04 5.66 -21.71
CA TYR A 39 -1.40 5.22 -22.00
C TYR A 39 -2.33 6.41 -22.13
N LEU A 40 -3.13 6.42 -23.17
CA LEU A 40 -4.25 7.31 -23.32
C LEU A 40 -5.54 6.59 -22.90
N ILE A 41 -6.15 7.05 -21.82
CA ILE A 41 -7.41 6.53 -21.29
C ILE A 41 -8.52 7.43 -21.82
N ILE A 42 -9.49 6.84 -22.52
CA ILE A 42 -10.62 7.53 -23.14
C ILE A 42 -11.90 7.01 -22.47
N ASP A 43 -12.69 7.94 -21.93
CA ASP A 43 -14.01 7.70 -21.37
C ASP A 43 -15.06 8.50 -22.12
N GLY A 44 -16.31 8.00 -22.18
CA GLY A 44 -17.43 8.64 -22.88
C GLY A 44 -18.10 7.71 -23.88
N GLN A 45 -18.57 8.26 -24.99
CA GLN A 45 -19.35 7.51 -26.02
C GLN A 45 -18.45 6.67 -26.95
N ILE A 46 -17.71 5.72 -26.37
CA ILE A 46 -16.67 4.91 -27.05
C ILE A 46 -17.22 4.08 -28.21
N ASP A 47 -18.48 3.66 -28.11
CA ASP A 47 -19.15 2.87 -29.16
C ASP A 47 -19.25 3.58 -30.52
N LEU A 48 -19.06 4.92 -30.51
CA LEU A 48 -19.06 5.74 -31.71
C LEU A 48 -17.70 5.73 -32.44
N LEU A 49 -16.64 5.29 -31.77
CA LEU A 49 -15.32 5.17 -32.36
C LEU A 49 -15.31 3.91 -33.26
N THR A 50 -15.64 4.08 -34.52
CA THR A 50 -15.80 2.99 -35.50
C THR A 50 -14.48 2.30 -35.83
N SER A 51 -14.55 1.06 -36.34
CA SER A 51 -13.39 0.29 -36.79
C SER A 51 -12.57 1.01 -37.89
N VAL A 52 -13.19 1.90 -38.64
CA VAL A 52 -12.54 2.72 -39.68
C VAL A 52 -11.64 3.77 -39.03
N PHE A 53 -12.13 4.46 -37.98
CA PHE A 53 -11.35 5.44 -37.24
C PHE A 53 -10.09 4.80 -36.63
N TRP A 54 -10.22 3.59 -36.02
CA TRP A 54 -9.09 2.88 -35.45
C TRP A 54 -8.02 2.49 -36.45
N LYS A 55 -8.40 2.08 -37.64
CA LYS A 55 -7.46 1.79 -38.72
C LYS A 55 -6.72 3.04 -39.20
N SER A 56 -7.36 4.21 -39.11
CA SER A 56 -6.75 5.48 -39.53
C SER A 56 -5.69 6.01 -38.58
N ILE A 57 -5.71 5.61 -37.30
CA ILE A 57 -4.76 6.12 -36.29
C ILE A 57 -3.52 5.22 -36.10
N ASN A 58 -3.52 4.04 -36.71
CA ASN A 58 -2.40 3.06 -36.58
C ASN A 58 -1.99 2.81 -35.12
N ALA A 59 -2.95 2.88 -34.18
CA ALA A 59 -2.71 2.75 -32.76
C ALA A 59 -2.76 1.29 -32.33
N ASN A 60 -1.85 0.89 -31.47
CA ASN A 60 -1.98 -0.35 -30.73
C ASN A 60 -3.11 -0.20 -29.70
N CYS A 61 -4.34 -0.47 -30.11
CA CYS A 61 -5.48 -0.48 -29.19
C CYS A 61 -5.34 -1.67 -28.26
N VAL A 62 -5.23 -1.38 -26.99
CA VAL A 62 -5.04 -2.43 -25.99
C VAL A 62 -6.39 -2.96 -25.49
N PHE A 63 -7.46 -2.13 -25.49
CA PHE A 63 -8.82 -2.54 -25.08
C PHE A 63 -9.93 -1.64 -25.58
N SER A 64 -11.07 -2.24 -25.92
CA SER A 64 -12.26 -1.57 -26.45
C SER A 64 -13.52 -1.64 -25.57
N SER A 65 -13.54 -2.28 -24.41
CA SER A 65 -14.75 -2.40 -23.61
C SER A 65 -14.65 -1.83 -22.20
N LEU A 66 -15.74 -1.17 -21.77
CA LEU A 66 -15.96 -0.68 -20.40
C LEU A 66 -16.05 -1.79 -19.33
N GLU A 67 -16.15 -3.06 -19.74
CA GLU A 67 -16.31 -4.20 -18.85
C GLU A 67 -15.04 -4.58 -18.06
N LYS A 68 -13.89 -4.00 -18.41
CA LYS A 68 -12.62 -4.31 -17.74
C LYS A 68 -12.21 -3.21 -16.78
N SER A 69 -12.91 -3.14 -15.67
CA SER A 69 -12.65 -2.21 -14.58
C SER A 69 -11.30 -2.41 -13.84
N LEU A 70 -10.50 -3.42 -14.25
CA LEU A 70 -9.25 -3.81 -13.61
C LEU A 70 -8.16 -4.08 -14.65
N PHE A 71 -7.92 -3.09 -15.53
CA PHE A 71 -6.99 -3.26 -16.65
C PHE A 71 -5.54 -3.39 -16.20
N PHE A 72 -5.10 -2.52 -15.30
CA PHE A 72 -3.70 -2.48 -14.88
C PHE A 72 -3.39 -3.50 -13.79
N VAL A 73 -4.24 -3.58 -12.76
CA VAL A 73 -3.96 -4.43 -11.58
C VAL A 73 -3.95 -5.93 -11.88
N ASN A 74 -4.59 -6.39 -12.96
CA ASN A 74 -4.68 -7.80 -13.31
C ASN A 74 -3.58 -8.28 -14.27
N GLN A 75 -2.68 -7.41 -14.71
CA GLN A 75 -1.69 -7.78 -15.73
C GLN A 75 -0.28 -7.82 -15.18
N GLU A 76 0.38 -8.97 -15.31
CA GLU A 76 1.76 -9.18 -14.84
C GLU A 76 2.77 -8.17 -15.39
N LYS A 77 2.58 -7.68 -16.63
CA LYS A 77 3.46 -6.68 -17.23
C LYS A 77 3.48 -5.34 -16.46
N PHE A 78 2.50 -5.10 -15.59
CA PHE A 78 2.43 -3.91 -14.75
C PHE A 78 2.91 -4.16 -13.31
N ARG A 79 3.47 -5.32 -13.02
CA ARG A 79 4.04 -5.58 -11.69
C ARG A 79 4.96 -4.45 -11.28
N PRO A 80 4.70 -3.80 -10.15
CA PRO A 80 5.50 -2.67 -9.72
C PRO A 80 6.88 -3.13 -9.23
N HIS A 81 7.89 -2.36 -9.59
CA HIS A 81 9.18 -2.35 -8.92
C HIS A 81 9.19 -1.18 -7.95
N ILE A 82 8.82 -1.44 -6.70
CA ILE A 82 8.58 -0.37 -5.72
C ILE A 82 9.90 0.01 -5.06
N LYS A 83 10.36 1.23 -5.30
CA LYS A 83 11.52 1.78 -4.62
C LYS A 83 11.10 2.32 -3.26
N ILE A 84 11.69 1.76 -2.19
CA ILE A 84 11.47 2.20 -0.82
C ILE A 84 12.84 2.53 -0.22
N GLY A 85 13.08 3.81 0.03
CA GLY A 85 14.41 4.27 0.44
C GLY A 85 15.47 3.92 -0.62
N ARG A 86 16.46 3.11 -0.23
CA ARG A 86 17.54 2.64 -1.12
C ARG A 86 17.26 1.28 -1.77
N ARG A 87 16.21 0.58 -1.35
CA ARG A 87 15.87 -0.76 -1.85
C ARG A 87 14.86 -0.69 -2.98
N MET A 88 14.98 -1.63 -3.90
CA MET A 88 13.99 -1.89 -4.94
C MET A 88 13.24 -3.17 -4.54
N TYR A 89 11.95 -3.03 -4.26
CA TYR A 89 11.07 -4.17 -4.03
C TYR A 89 10.61 -4.74 -5.37
N SER A 90 10.76 -6.05 -5.55
CA SER A 90 10.19 -6.77 -6.69
C SER A 90 9.38 -7.97 -6.21
N PRO A 91 8.15 -8.16 -6.67
CA PRO A 91 7.30 -9.29 -6.26
C PRO A 91 7.88 -10.67 -6.58
N ASN A 92 8.92 -10.76 -7.41
CA ASN A 92 9.56 -12.01 -7.81
C ASN A 92 10.81 -12.36 -6.99
N ASP A 93 11.22 -11.48 -6.05
CA ASP A 93 12.50 -11.64 -5.35
C ASP A 93 12.50 -12.74 -4.28
N GLN A 94 11.38 -13.41 -4.06
CA GLN A 94 11.20 -14.42 -2.99
C GLN A 94 11.63 -13.90 -1.61
N LEU A 95 11.44 -12.59 -1.39
CA LEU A 95 11.77 -11.89 -0.16
C LEU A 95 10.51 -11.49 0.58
N ILE A 96 10.54 -11.59 1.90
CA ILE A 96 9.51 -11.04 2.77
C ILE A 96 9.96 -9.70 3.31
N THR A 97 9.18 -8.68 3.04
CA THR A 97 9.36 -7.34 3.63
C THR A 97 8.62 -7.27 4.97
N VAL A 98 9.31 -6.83 6.01
CA VAL A 98 8.69 -6.64 7.33
C VAL A 98 8.60 -5.16 7.65
N ILE A 99 7.38 -4.69 7.88
CA ILE A 99 7.06 -3.34 8.32
C ILE A 99 6.70 -3.40 9.80
N ALA A 100 7.50 -2.76 10.67
CA ALA A 100 7.27 -2.78 12.10
C ALA A 100 7.50 -1.41 12.74
N GLY A 101 6.80 -1.15 13.84
CA GLY A 101 6.90 0.06 14.64
C GLY A 101 5.59 0.39 15.35
N PRO A 102 5.52 1.46 16.13
CA PRO A 102 4.35 1.76 16.94
C PRO A 102 3.11 2.12 16.10
N CYS A 103 1.95 2.02 16.73
CA CYS A 103 0.69 2.42 16.13
C CYS A 103 0.64 3.91 15.84
N GLU A 104 0.95 4.71 16.86
CA GLU A 104 1.05 6.17 16.81
C GLU A 104 2.34 6.65 17.47
N ILE A 105 2.73 7.89 17.16
CA ILE A 105 3.85 8.56 17.82
C ILE A 105 3.32 9.23 19.08
N GLU A 106 3.92 8.92 20.24
CA GLU A 106 3.59 9.52 21.53
C GLU A 106 4.67 10.54 21.97
N ASN A 107 5.93 10.15 21.85
CA ASN A 107 7.10 10.97 22.11
C ASN A 107 8.28 10.53 21.26
N TYR A 108 9.32 11.38 21.21
CA TYR A 108 10.50 11.10 20.38
C TYR A 108 11.39 9.99 20.94
N ASP A 109 11.57 9.93 22.25
CA ASP A 109 12.54 9.01 22.87
C ASP A 109 12.11 7.55 22.71
N ASP A 110 10.84 7.24 22.98
CA ASP A 110 10.30 5.91 22.77
C ASP A 110 10.27 5.52 21.28
N LEU A 111 9.95 6.49 20.41
CA LEU A 111 10.00 6.30 18.97
C LEU A 111 11.40 5.93 18.49
N TYR A 112 12.42 6.68 18.94
CA TYR A 112 13.82 6.47 18.59
C TYR A 112 14.34 5.13 19.12
N ASN A 113 14.09 4.85 20.40
CA ASN A 113 14.51 3.58 21.01
C ASN A 113 13.86 2.38 20.33
N THR A 114 12.58 2.48 19.97
CA THR A 114 11.89 1.43 19.20
C THR A 114 12.54 1.22 17.83
N ALA A 115 12.84 2.31 17.11
CA ALA A 115 13.46 2.23 15.79
C ALA A 115 14.88 1.63 15.83
N VAL A 116 15.68 2.00 16.82
CA VAL A 116 17.03 1.44 17.03
C VAL A 116 16.97 -0.05 17.32
N GLU A 117 16.11 -0.48 18.23
CA GLU A 117 15.97 -1.91 18.57
C GLU A 117 15.43 -2.72 17.38
N LEU A 118 14.43 -2.21 16.66
CA LEU A 118 13.93 -2.86 15.45
C LEU A 118 15.00 -2.97 14.36
N LYS A 119 15.81 -1.92 14.17
CA LYS A 119 16.95 -1.99 13.25
C LYS A 119 17.94 -3.08 13.65
N ARG A 120 18.24 -3.21 14.93
CA ARG A 120 19.18 -4.21 15.47
C ARG A 120 18.67 -5.64 15.30
N VAL A 121 17.36 -5.84 15.45
CA VAL A 121 16.72 -7.16 15.33
C VAL A 121 16.45 -7.56 13.88
N GLY A 122 16.26 -6.57 13.04
CA GLY A 122 15.91 -6.71 11.61
C GLY A 122 14.51 -6.18 11.34
N VAL A 123 14.42 -5.16 10.48
CA VAL A 123 13.19 -4.58 9.95
C VAL A 123 13.47 -3.95 8.60
N SER A 124 12.54 -4.10 7.66
CA SER A 124 12.68 -3.51 6.34
C SER A 124 12.29 -2.03 6.33
N ILE A 125 11.16 -1.72 6.97
CA ILE A 125 10.55 -0.39 7.00
C ILE A 125 10.05 -0.10 8.41
N PHE A 126 10.39 1.06 8.93
CA PHE A 126 9.87 1.54 10.21
C PHE A 126 8.56 2.29 10.01
N ARG A 127 7.50 1.86 10.71
CA ARG A 127 6.20 2.53 10.68
C ARG A 127 5.95 3.32 11.96
N ALA A 128 5.37 4.51 11.86
CA ALA A 128 4.75 5.21 12.98
C ALA A 128 3.84 6.32 12.47
N MET A 129 2.69 6.53 13.12
CA MET A 129 1.69 7.47 12.64
C MET A 129 1.76 8.79 13.42
N PRO A 130 2.05 9.94 12.75
CA PRO A 130 2.01 11.27 13.37
C PRO A 130 0.65 11.64 13.94
N ARG A 131 -0.39 11.20 13.23
CA ARG A 131 -1.80 11.32 13.62
C ARG A 131 -2.51 9.99 13.48
N LYS A 132 -3.56 9.79 14.26
CA LYS A 132 -4.38 8.58 14.22
C LYS A 132 -5.85 8.96 14.26
N PRO A 133 -6.64 8.62 13.23
CA PRO A 133 -8.08 8.80 13.28
C PRO A 133 -8.68 7.84 14.31
N ARG A 134 -9.38 8.38 15.30
CA ARG A 134 -10.01 7.61 16.37
C ARG A 134 -11.53 7.65 16.26
N THR A 135 -12.18 6.56 16.66
CA THR A 135 -13.65 6.52 16.75
C THR A 135 -14.16 7.47 17.82
N SER A 136 -13.45 7.58 18.95
CA SER A 136 -13.77 8.55 20.00
C SER A 136 -12.86 9.77 19.90
N PRO A 137 -13.43 11.01 19.95
CA PRO A 137 -12.64 12.23 19.95
C PRO A 137 -11.81 12.43 21.24
N TYR A 138 -12.10 11.66 22.28
CA TYR A 138 -11.39 11.73 23.56
C TYR A 138 -10.13 10.84 23.61
N ASN A 139 -9.96 9.96 22.65
CA ASN A 139 -8.75 9.13 22.58
C ASN A 139 -7.56 9.95 22.05
N PHE A 140 -6.36 9.57 22.47
CA PHE A 140 -5.13 10.20 21.97
C PHE A 140 -5.03 10.07 20.44
N GLN A 141 -4.83 11.19 19.76
CA GLN A 141 -4.86 11.27 18.29
C GLN A 141 -3.46 11.41 17.65
N GLY A 142 -2.41 11.13 18.41
CA GLY A 142 -1.02 11.34 17.99
C GLY A 142 -0.50 12.74 18.30
N VAL A 143 0.78 12.98 17.99
CA VAL A 143 1.47 14.25 18.30
C VAL A 143 1.26 15.32 17.21
N GLY A 144 0.54 15.02 16.15
CA GLY A 144 0.26 15.97 15.07
C GLY A 144 1.49 16.26 14.20
N ASP A 145 1.62 17.52 13.77
CA ASP A 145 2.62 17.90 12.75
C ASP A 145 4.07 17.69 13.17
N VAL A 146 4.37 17.72 14.47
CA VAL A 146 5.73 17.46 14.97
C VAL A 146 6.16 16.02 14.69
N GLY A 147 5.21 15.07 14.59
CA GLY A 147 5.50 13.68 14.30
C GLY A 147 6.16 13.45 12.92
N TRP A 148 5.85 14.29 11.93
CA TRP A 148 6.53 14.25 10.64
C TRP A 148 8.02 14.59 10.75
N LYS A 149 8.36 15.57 11.60
CA LYS A 149 9.76 15.91 11.90
C LYS A 149 10.46 14.77 12.62
N TYR A 150 9.77 14.09 13.53
CA TYR A 150 10.30 12.95 14.24
C TYR A 150 10.62 11.79 13.28
N LEU A 151 9.72 11.46 12.35
CA LEU A 151 9.97 10.42 11.34
C LEU A 151 11.17 10.77 10.45
N ALA A 152 11.25 12.00 9.95
CA ALA A 152 12.41 12.44 9.15
C ALA A 152 13.73 12.35 9.94
N LYS A 153 13.70 12.64 11.24
CA LYS A 153 14.86 12.51 12.12
C LYS A 153 15.23 11.05 12.35
N ILE A 154 14.25 10.15 12.60
CA ILE A 154 14.45 8.71 12.71
C ILE A 154 15.12 8.18 11.43
N LYS A 155 14.56 8.50 10.24
CA LYS A 155 15.14 8.12 8.95
C LYS A 155 16.61 8.52 8.84
N LYS A 156 16.93 9.77 9.20
CA LYS A 156 18.29 10.30 9.13
C LYS A 156 19.24 9.59 10.11
N GLU A 157 18.83 9.35 11.34
CA GLU A 157 19.66 8.81 12.40
C GLU A 157 19.82 7.28 12.31
N THR A 158 18.77 6.58 11.89
CA THR A 158 18.81 5.12 11.79
C THR A 158 19.12 4.60 10.38
N GLY A 159 18.85 5.38 9.34
CA GLY A 159 18.92 4.94 7.95
C GLY A 159 17.75 4.03 7.53
N LEU A 160 16.78 3.78 8.41
CA LEU A 160 15.59 3.00 8.07
C LEU A 160 14.66 3.80 7.15
N PRO A 161 14.10 3.18 6.10
CA PRO A 161 12.96 3.74 5.41
C PRO A 161 11.78 3.90 6.37
N VAL A 162 10.98 4.97 6.19
CA VAL A 162 9.87 5.29 7.09
C VAL A 162 8.52 5.29 6.37
N LEU A 163 7.49 4.82 7.09
CA LEU A 163 6.11 4.79 6.66
C LEU A 163 5.22 5.61 7.60
N ALA A 164 4.33 6.43 7.03
CA ALA A 164 3.30 7.18 7.76
C ALA A 164 1.91 7.02 7.11
N GLU A 165 0.84 7.11 7.91
CA GLU A 165 -0.53 7.17 7.41
C GLU A 165 -0.90 8.60 7.00
N VAL A 166 -1.65 8.73 5.90
CA VAL A 166 -2.21 9.99 5.42
C VAL A 166 -3.72 9.88 5.25
N PHE A 167 -4.45 10.94 5.58
CA PHE A 167 -5.90 11.04 5.41
C PHE A 167 -6.36 12.39 4.88
N SER A 168 -5.42 13.26 4.49
CA SER A 168 -5.70 14.54 3.83
C SER A 168 -4.61 14.92 2.82
N GLN A 169 -4.91 15.92 1.98
CA GLN A 169 -3.91 16.49 1.06
C GLN A 169 -2.76 17.17 1.81
N GLU A 170 -3.07 17.81 2.94
CA GLU A 170 -2.07 18.48 3.77
C GLU A 170 -1.03 17.48 4.27
N GLU A 171 -1.47 16.30 4.67
CA GLU A 171 -0.57 15.24 5.14
C GLU A 171 0.25 14.60 4.01
N ILE A 172 -0.32 14.47 2.81
CA ILE A 172 0.47 14.09 1.63
C ILE A 172 1.55 15.14 1.35
N ASN A 173 1.24 16.43 1.47
CA ASN A 173 2.22 17.50 1.31
C ASN A 173 3.31 17.45 2.39
N LEU A 174 2.95 17.10 3.63
CA LEU A 174 3.92 16.89 4.70
C LEU A 174 4.79 15.65 4.43
N ALA A 175 4.21 14.55 3.93
CA ALA A 175 4.97 13.38 3.55
C ALA A 175 6.01 13.69 2.45
N VAL A 176 5.64 14.46 1.43
CA VAL A 176 6.57 14.96 0.39
C VAL A 176 7.64 15.87 1.02
N LYS A 177 7.24 16.85 1.82
CA LYS A 177 8.14 17.82 2.46
C LYS A 177 9.20 17.18 3.35
N TYR A 178 8.83 16.11 4.07
CA TYR A 178 9.72 15.39 4.99
C TYR A 178 10.33 14.14 4.37
N GLU A 179 10.19 13.97 3.05
CA GLU A 179 10.78 12.87 2.28
C GLU A 179 10.46 11.49 2.87
N ILE A 180 9.19 11.28 3.27
CA ILE A 180 8.70 9.99 3.75
C ILE A 180 8.76 8.96 2.61
N ASP A 181 9.31 7.78 2.88
CA ASP A 181 9.60 6.78 1.85
C ASP A 181 8.36 6.03 1.38
N MET A 182 7.37 5.90 2.25
CA MET A 182 6.12 5.20 1.96
C MET A 182 4.97 5.83 2.74
N ILE A 183 3.79 5.89 2.14
CA ILE A 183 2.57 6.30 2.83
C ILE A 183 1.56 5.15 2.89
N GLN A 184 0.62 5.26 3.82
CA GLN A 184 -0.48 4.33 3.95
C GLN A 184 -1.81 5.08 3.87
N ILE A 185 -2.77 4.52 3.14
CA ILE A 185 -4.17 4.91 3.21
C ILE A 185 -4.89 3.87 4.07
N GLY A 186 -5.35 4.32 5.23
CA GLY A 186 -6.04 3.46 6.19
C GLY A 186 -7.40 2.97 5.68
N SER A 187 -7.90 1.89 6.28
CA SER A 187 -9.12 1.20 5.87
C SER A 187 -10.36 2.09 5.77
N ARG A 188 -10.49 3.09 6.64
CA ARG A 188 -11.60 4.05 6.60
C ARG A 188 -11.59 4.95 5.37
N ASN A 189 -10.43 5.09 4.71
CA ASN A 189 -10.22 5.93 3.55
C ASN A 189 -10.02 5.14 2.25
N MET A 190 -10.21 3.81 2.25
CA MET A 190 -10.08 2.99 1.02
C MET A 190 -11.04 3.45 -0.10
N GLN A 191 -12.18 3.99 0.25
CA GLN A 191 -13.17 4.53 -0.69
C GLN A 191 -13.13 6.07 -0.82
N ASN A 192 -12.15 6.73 -0.20
CA ASN A 192 -11.90 8.15 -0.41
C ASN A 192 -11.10 8.33 -1.71
N TYR A 193 -11.80 8.26 -2.84
CA TYR A 193 -11.17 8.29 -4.16
C TYR A 193 -10.44 9.61 -4.44
N ASP A 194 -10.84 10.71 -3.81
CA ASP A 194 -10.11 11.98 -3.95
C ASP A 194 -8.73 11.89 -3.26
N LEU A 195 -8.66 11.34 -2.06
CA LEU A 195 -7.41 11.09 -1.36
C LEU A 195 -6.51 10.13 -2.17
N ILE A 196 -7.08 9.03 -2.70
CA ILE A 196 -6.37 8.06 -3.53
C ILE A 196 -5.74 8.74 -4.77
N LYS A 197 -6.51 9.56 -5.47
CA LYS A 197 -6.01 10.31 -6.65
C LYS A 197 -4.85 11.24 -6.29
N ARG A 198 -4.93 11.89 -5.12
CA ARG A 198 -3.88 12.79 -4.63
C ARG A 198 -2.63 12.02 -4.20
N ALA A 199 -2.81 10.91 -3.48
CA ALA A 199 -1.72 10.00 -3.11
C ALA A 199 -1.01 9.45 -4.36
N ALA A 200 -1.75 9.01 -5.37
CA ALA A 200 -1.18 8.57 -6.65
C ALA A 200 -0.32 9.66 -7.31
N LYS A 201 -0.82 10.92 -7.35
CA LYS A 201 -0.08 12.05 -7.93
C LYS A 201 1.22 12.39 -7.18
N SER A 202 1.32 12.08 -5.90
CA SER A 202 2.55 12.31 -5.13
C SER A 202 3.71 11.41 -5.53
N GLN A 203 3.44 10.33 -6.25
CA GLN A 203 4.40 9.29 -6.65
C GLN A 203 5.05 8.54 -5.48
N ILE A 204 4.62 8.78 -4.24
CA ILE A 204 5.11 8.04 -3.08
C ILE A 204 4.52 6.62 -3.11
N PRO A 205 5.31 5.56 -2.89
CA PRO A 205 4.80 4.21 -2.71
C PRO A 205 3.72 4.17 -1.62
N THR A 206 2.60 3.49 -1.89
CA THR A 206 1.43 3.57 -1.03
C THR A 206 0.89 2.18 -0.66
N ILE A 207 0.70 1.94 0.64
CA ILE A 207 -0.09 0.81 1.12
C ILE A 207 -1.57 1.23 1.16
N LEU A 208 -2.41 0.48 0.45
CA LEU A 208 -3.86 0.64 0.44
C LEU A 208 -4.50 -0.45 1.30
N LYS A 209 -4.96 -0.08 2.50
CA LYS A 209 -5.59 -1.03 3.42
C LYS A 209 -7.05 -1.28 3.05
N LYS A 210 -7.42 -2.56 2.93
CA LYS A 210 -8.79 -3.00 2.69
C LYS A 210 -9.76 -2.39 3.70
N GLY A 211 -10.86 -1.85 3.20
CA GLY A 211 -11.95 -1.35 4.04
C GLY A 211 -12.60 -2.51 4.81
N MET A 212 -12.90 -2.30 6.08
CA MET A 212 -13.45 -3.34 6.95
C MET A 212 -14.81 -3.89 6.47
N TRP A 213 -15.52 -3.14 5.64
CA TRP A 213 -16.80 -3.50 5.02
C TRP A 213 -16.73 -3.66 3.50
N CYS A 214 -15.51 -3.77 2.96
CA CYS A 214 -15.28 -3.87 1.52
C CYS A 214 -14.85 -5.29 1.13
N ASN A 215 -15.22 -5.70 -0.07
CA ASN A 215 -14.74 -6.92 -0.66
C ASN A 215 -13.41 -6.70 -1.44
N ASN A 216 -12.81 -7.79 -1.90
CA ASN A 216 -11.53 -7.75 -2.61
C ASN A 216 -11.62 -7.03 -3.96
N GLU A 217 -12.73 -7.16 -4.68
CA GLU A 217 -12.95 -6.50 -5.96
C GLU A 217 -12.98 -4.96 -5.80
N GLN A 218 -13.61 -4.47 -4.71
CA GLN A 218 -13.62 -3.04 -4.39
C GLN A 218 -12.21 -2.52 -4.05
N LEU A 219 -11.39 -3.34 -3.37
CA LEU A 219 -9.99 -3.00 -3.12
C LEU A 219 -9.19 -2.90 -4.41
N LEU A 220 -9.35 -3.84 -5.34
CA LEU A 220 -8.69 -3.80 -6.64
C LEU A 220 -9.14 -2.61 -7.48
N LYS A 221 -10.43 -2.27 -7.46
CA LYS A 221 -10.95 -1.06 -8.14
C LYS A 221 -10.37 0.22 -7.55
N ALA A 222 -10.17 0.27 -6.23
CA ALA A 222 -9.50 1.40 -5.59
C ALA A 222 -8.01 1.47 -5.97
N ALA A 223 -7.31 0.33 -6.08
CA ALA A 223 -5.93 0.26 -6.54
C ALA A 223 -5.78 0.68 -8.02
N GLU A 224 -6.75 0.36 -8.87
CA GLU A 224 -6.74 0.78 -10.28
C GLU A 224 -6.63 2.31 -10.44
N TYR A 225 -7.19 3.10 -9.51
CA TYR A 225 -7.04 4.55 -9.51
C TYR A 225 -5.57 4.98 -9.44
N PHE A 226 -4.70 4.26 -8.71
CA PHE A 226 -3.28 4.60 -8.65
C PHE A 226 -2.65 4.53 -10.04
N PHE A 227 -2.89 3.47 -10.78
CA PHE A 227 -2.39 3.32 -12.15
C PHE A 227 -2.95 4.39 -13.08
N VAL A 228 -4.26 4.58 -13.06
CA VAL A 228 -4.92 5.61 -13.87
C VAL A 228 -4.35 7.00 -13.58
N TYR A 229 -3.87 7.27 -12.36
CA TYR A 229 -3.26 8.55 -11.98
C TYR A 229 -1.72 8.53 -11.99
N GLY A 230 -1.12 7.53 -12.68
CA GLY A 230 0.30 7.50 -13.04
C GLY A 230 1.23 6.96 -11.96
N ASN A 231 0.71 6.24 -10.96
CA ASN A 231 1.53 5.61 -9.93
C ASN A 231 1.18 4.12 -9.79
N GLY A 232 1.98 3.23 -10.34
CA GLY A 232 1.83 1.79 -10.15
C GLY A 232 2.37 1.26 -8.81
N ASN A 233 2.98 2.12 -7.96
CA ASN A 233 3.63 1.72 -6.72
C ASN A 233 2.62 1.59 -5.58
N VAL A 234 1.66 0.70 -5.72
CA VAL A 234 0.62 0.42 -4.73
C VAL A 234 0.72 -1.01 -4.21
N ILE A 235 0.53 -1.17 -2.91
CA ILE A 235 0.55 -2.43 -2.17
C ILE A 235 -0.84 -2.62 -1.58
N LEU A 236 -1.43 -3.79 -1.78
CA LEU A 236 -2.72 -4.16 -1.18
C LEU A 236 -2.48 -4.68 0.24
N ALA A 237 -3.36 -4.34 1.19
CA ALA A 237 -3.22 -4.87 2.55
C ALA A 237 -4.54 -5.42 3.08
N GLU A 238 -4.52 -6.71 3.44
CA GLU A 238 -5.56 -7.33 4.25
C GLU A 238 -5.31 -6.99 5.73
N ARG A 239 -6.37 -6.52 6.43
CA ARG A 239 -6.30 -6.10 7.83
C ARG A 239 -7.55 -6.42 8.65
N GLY A 240 -8.34 -7.37 8.18
CA GLY A 240 -9.58 -7.80 8.81
C GLY A 240 -10.82 -7.06 8.30
N ILE A 241 -11.90 -7.79 8.28
CA ILE A 241 -13.24 -7.33 7.87
C ILE A 241 -14.21 -7.41 9.04
N GLN A 242 -15.23 -6.56 9.05
CA GLN A 242 -16.33 -6.67 9.98
C GLN A 242 -17.25 -7.82 9.60
N THR A 243 -17.52 -8.68 10.55
CA THR A 243 -18.46 -9.79 10.43
C THR A 243 -19.37 -9.81 11.67
N HIS A 244 -20.24 -10.79 11.77
CA HIS A 244 -21.02 -11.04 12.99
C HIS A 244 -20.19 -11.65 14.13
N GLU A 245 -19.00 -12.16 13.83
CA GLU A 245 -18.06 -12.67 14.83
C GLU A 245 -17.42 -11.50 15.59
N CYS A 246 -17.37 -11.59 16.92
CA CYS A 246 -16.90 -10.52 17.80
C CYS A 246 -15.87 -10.97 18.84
N THR A 247 -15.31 -12.17 18.71
CA THR A 247 -14.26 -12.67 19.59
C THR A 247 -12.92 -11.99 19.35
N THR A 248 -12.72 -11.43 18.16
CA THR A 248 -11.61 -10.56 17.78
C THR A 248 -12.12 -9.21 17.32
N ARG A 249 -11.22 -8.22 17.22
CA ARG A 249 -11.58 -6.86 16.76
C ARG A 249 -12.22 -6.87 15.36
N ASN A 250 -11.71 -7.68 14.46
CA ASN A 250 -12.24 -7.97 13.14
C ASN A 250 -11.92 -9.44 12.82
N THR A 251 -12.62 -10.01 11.85
CA THR A 251 -12.25 -11.30 11.27
C THR A 251 -11.12 -11.08 10.25
N PHE A 252 -9.95 -11.64 10.49
CA PHE A 252 -8.87 -11.59 9.51
C PHE A 252 -9.20 -12.52 8.35
N ASP A 253 -9.49 -11.98 7.18
CA ASP A 253 -9.85 -12.74 5.99
C ASP A 253 -8.58 -13.25 5.28
N ILE A 254 -8.06 -14.35 5.81
CA ILE A 254 -6.83 -14.95 5.30
C ILE A 254 -6.97 -15.44 3.86
N SER A 255 -8.16 -15.85 3.44
CA SER A 255 -8.46 -16.28 2.07
C SER A 255 -8.28 -15.14 1.07
N SER A 256 -8.50 -13.89 1.49
CA SER A 256 -8.21 -12.72 0.66
C SER A 256 -6.76 -12.65 0.19
N ILE A 257 -5.80 -13.10 0.99
CA ILE A 257 -4.37 -13.07 0.63
C ILE A 257 -4.16 -13.90 -0.66
N GLY A 258 -4.55 -15.17 -0.65
CA GLY A 258 -4.42 -16.05 -1.81
C GLY A 258 -5.20 -15.52 -3.02
N TRP A 259 -6.45 -15.09 -2.80
CA TRP A 259 -7.29 -14.55 -3.86
C TRP A 259 -6.68 -13.32 -4.52
N LEU A 260 -6.17 -12.36 -3.74
CA LEU A 260 -5.51 -11.15 -4.26
C LEU A 260 -4.24 -11.47 -5.05
N LYS A 261 -3.48 -12.49 -4.62
CA LYS A 261 -2.28 -12.95 -5.35
C LYS A 261 -2.61 -13.58 -6.69
N GLU A 262 -3.76 -14.25 -6.81
CA GLU A 262 -4.21 -14.85 -8.08
C GLU A 262 -4.84 -13.81 -9.03
N HIS A 263 -5.49 -12.77 -8.48
CA HIS A 263 -6.28 -11.82 -9.25
C HIS A 263 -5.64 -10.46 -9.43
N SER A 264 -4.40 -10.26 -8.96
CA SER A 264 -3.66 -9.02 -9.17
C SER A 264 -2.17 -9.25 -9.39
N CYS A 265 -1.52 -8.28 -10.04
CA CYS A 265 -0.06 -8.24 -10.16
C CYS A 265 0.61 -7.51 -8.98
N LEU A 266 -0.17 -7.06 -8.00
CA LEU A 266 0.30 -6.22 -6.91
C LEU A 266 0.86 -7.03 -5.73
N PRO A 267 1.80 -6.45 -4.97
CA PRO A 267 2.21 -7.02 -3.69
C PRO A 267 1.04 -7.01 -2.69
N VAL A 268 1.00 -8.04 -1.84
CA VAL A 268 -0.03 -8.18 -0.81
C VAL A 268 0.61 -8.17 0.58
N ALA A 269 0.16 -7.27 1.44
CA ALA A 269 0.55 -7.15 2.83
C ALA A 269 -0.49 -7.78 3.76
N ALA A 270 -0.03 -8.38 4.85
CA ALA A 270 -0.83 -8.90 5.95
C ALA A 270 -0.62 -8.03 7.19
N ASP A 271 -1.69 -7.46 7.74
CA ASP A 271 -1.70 -6.68 8.97
C ASP A 271 -2.59 -7.37 10.02
N ALA A 272 -2.05 -8.41 10.64
CA ALA A 272 -2.76 -9.18 11.66
C ALA A 272 -2.96 -8.40 12.97
N SER A 273 -2.12 -7.40 13.26
CA SER A 273 -2.25 -6.54 14.43
C SER A 273 -3.60 -5.81 14.43
N HIS A 274 -3.92 -5.08 13.37
CA HIS A 274 -5.22 -4.42 13.23
C HIS A 274 -6.34 -5.40 12.86
N GLY A 275 -5.99 -6.53 12.24
CA GLY A 275 -6.95 -7.57 11.89
C GLY A 275 -7.62 -8.15 13.12
N THR A 276 -6.84 -8.65 14.04
CA THR A 276 -7.37 -9.35 15.22
C THR A 276 -7.55 -8.46 16.43
N GLY A 277 -6.65 -7.48 16.65
CA GLY A 277 -6.59 -6.71 17.88
C GLY A 277 -6.15 -7.56 19.09
N VAL A 278 -5.61 -8.78 18.86
CA VAL A 278 -5.23 -9.74 19.89
C VAL A 278 -3.77 -10.16 19.70
N LYS A 279 -2.91 -9.79 20.63
CA LYS A 279 -1.45 -9.96 20.53
C LYS A 279 -1.03 -11.40 20.21
N ASN A 280 -1.61 -12.38 20.89
CA ASN A 280 -1.25 -13.80 20.71
C ASN A 280 -1.62 -14.35 19.31
N LEU A 281 -2.49 -13.67 18.57
CA LEU A 281 -2.88 -14.06 17.20
C LEU A 281 -2.03 -13.38 16.12
N VAL A 282 -1.27 -12.34 16.45
CA VAL A 282 -0.47 -11.59 15.46
C VAL A 282 0.54 -12.49 14.77
N THR A 283 1.34 -13.23 15.52
CA THR A 283 2.37 -14.11 14.97
C THR A 283 1.80 -15.26 14.13
N PRO A 284 0.87 -16.11 14.63
CA PRO A 284 0.39 -17.25 13.85
C PRO A 284 -0.38 -16.84 12.61
N ILE A 285 -1.14 -15.74 12.64
CA ILE A 285 -1.89 -15.28 11.47
C ILE A 285 -0.95 -14.71 10.40
N ASN A 286 0.07 -13.93 10.76
CA ASN A 286 1.06 -13.47 9.80
C ASN A 286 1.85 -14.63 9.19
N ALA A 287 2.20 -15.65 9.97
CA ALA A 287 2.85 -16.87 9.48
C ALA A 287 1.97 -17.59 8.43
N ALA A 288 0.69 -17.75 8.72
CA ALA A 288 -0.26 -18.35 7.79
C ALA A 288 -0.49 -17.48 6.53
N ALA A 289 -0.50 -16.15 6.68
CA ALA A 289 -0.60 -15.23 5.54
C ALA A 289 0.62 -15.34 4.60
N VAL A 290 1.83 -15.47 5.14
CA VAL A 290 3.04 -15.73 4.35
C VAL A 290 2.93 -17.05 3.59
N LEU A 291 2.43 -18.12 4.21
CA LEU A 291 2.18 -19.38 3.51
C LEU A 291 1.21 -19.24 2.34
N LEU A 292 0.19 -18.38 2.46
CA LEU A 292 -0.78 -18.10 1.40
C LEU A 292 -0.30 -17.11 0.35
N GLY A 293 0.89 -16.52 0.52
CA GLY A 293 1.47 -15.67 -0.52
C GLY A 293 1.63 -14.21 -0.16
N ALA A 294 1.40 -13.80 1.08
CA ALA A 294 1.74 -12.44 1.47
C ALA A 294 3.22 -12.15 1.19
N ASP A 295 3.48 -11.00 0.60
CA ASP A 295 4.83 -10.51 0.28
C ASP A 295 5.37 -9.63 1.42
N ILE A 296 4.46 -9.07 2.21
CA ILE A 296 4.75 -8.10 3.24
C ILE A 296 4.01 -8.48 4.53
N VAL A 297 4.69 -8.38 5.65
CA VAL A 297 4.10 -8.50 7.00
C VAL A 297 4.17 -7.15 7.68
N GLU A 298 3.02 -6.61 8.08
CA GLU A 298 2.94 -5.37 8.84
C GLU A 298 2.50 -5.66 10.27
N VAL A 299 3.28 -5.20 11.27
CA VAL A 299 3.02 -5.43 12.69
C VAL A 299 3.23 -4.18 13.53
N GLU A 300 2.44 -4.09 14.60
CA GLU A 300 2.64 -3.05 15.61
C GLU A 300 3.61 -3.53 16.67
N VAL A 301 4.69 -2.76 16.87
CA VAL A 301 5.77 -3.04 17.82
C VAL A 301 6.13 -1.78 18.59
N HIS A 302 6.34 -1.89 19.90
CA HIS A 302 6.79 -0.80 20.74
C HIS A 302 7.83 -1.28 21.74
N ILE A 303 8.79 -0.42 22.11
CA ILE A 303 9.84 -0.76 23.12
C ILE A 303 9.24 -1.11 24.49
N SER A 304 8.11 -0.50 24.83
CA SER A 304 7.40 -0.71 26.11
C SER A 304 5.88 -0.56 25.87
N PRO A 305 5.19 -1.61 25.33
CA PRO A 305 3.76 -1.51 25.00
C PRO A 305 2.88 -1.14 26.22
N ASP A 306 3.23 -1.63 27.41
CA ASP A 306 2.45 -1.40 28.64
C ASP A 306 2.46 0.07 29.11
N LYS A 307 3.45 0.86 28.65
CA LYS A 307 3.60 2.29 29.01
C LYS A 307 2.95 3.24 28.02
N THR A 308 2.40 2.75 26.91
CA THR A 308 1.74 3.59 25.89
C THR A 308 0.50 4.29 26.44
N ILE A 309 0.15 5.42 25.84
CA ILE A 309 -1.01 6.24 26.23
C ILE A 309 -2.31 5.42 26.04
N LYS A 310 -3.13 5.38 27.09
CA LYS A 310 -4.40 4.64 27.12
C LYS A 310 -5.59 5.63 27.18
N PRO A 311 -6.73 5.34 26.51
CA PRO A 311 -6.97 4.18 25.66
C PRO A 311 -6.30 4.31 24.28
N GLY A 312 -5.64 3.23 23.83
CA GLY A 312 -4.92 3.14 22.56
C GLY A 312 -4.88 1.70 22.04
N ASP A 313 -4.13 1.47 20.99
CA ASP A 313 -4.04 0.15 20.33
C ASP A 313 -2.95 -0.77 20.96
N TYR A 314 -2.70 -0.67 22.28
CA TYR A 314 -1.65 -1.43 22.95
C TYR A 314 -1.92 -2.95 23.04
N TYR A 315 -3.17 -3.37 22.93
CA TYR A 315 -3.56 -4.79 23.09
C TYR A 315 -2.97 -5.73 22.04
N GLN A 316 -2.67 -5.23 20.85
CA GLN A 316 -2.09 -5.99 19.74
C GLN A 316 -0.61 -5.72 19.52
N MET A 317 -0.02 -4.73 20.21
CA MET A 317 1.39 -4.39 20.05
C MET A 317 2.28 -5.50 20.63
N LEU A 318 3.27 -5.90 19.86
CA LEU A 318 4.35 -6.76 20.32
C LEU A 318 5.42 -5.92 21.02
N ASP A 319 6.07 -6.50 22.02
CA ASP A 319 7.37 -6.00 22.47
C ASP A 319 8.50 -6.52 21.56
N ILE A 320 9.74 -6.09 21.82
CA ILE A 320 10.91 -6.50 21.02
C ILE A 320 11.19 -7.99 21.10
N GLY A 321 10.93 -8.63 22.25
CA GLY A 321 11.11 -10.09 22.44
C GLY A 321 10.08 -10.88 21.61
N GLU A 322 8.83 -10.48 21.69
CA GLU A 322 7.74 -11.06 20.90
C GLU A 322 7.93 -10.85 19.40
N TYR A 323 8.46 -9.68 19.00
CA TYR A 323 8.81 -9.43 17.60
C TYR A 323 9.94 -10.33 17.10
N LYS A 324 10.98 -10.60 17.92
CA LYS A 324 12.01 -11.60 17.59
C LYS A 324 11.40 -13.00 17.37
N GLN A 325 10.46 -13.39 18.24
CA GLN A 325 9.75 -14.66 18.08
C GLN A 325 8.93 -14.71 16.79
N LEU A 326 8.29 -13.59 16.40
CA LEU A 326 7.60 -13.50 15.11
C LEU A 326 8.58 -13.72 13.94
N LEU A 327 9.74 -13.05 13.92
CA LEU A 327 10.73 -13.26 12.88
C LEU A 327 11.22 -14.70 12.80
N GLU A 328 11.42 -15.35 13.94
CA GLU A 328 11.81 -16.76 14.02
C GLU A 328 10.74 -17.68 13.39
N ASN A 329 9.47 -17.46 13.74
CA ASN A 329 8.37 -18.23 13.18
C ASN A 329 8.25 -17.99 11.67
N LEU A 330 8.44 -16.75 11.20
CA LEU A 330 8.43 -16.43 9.77
C LEU A 330 9.56 -17.16 9.04
N ARG A 331 10.80 -17.22 9.60
CA ARG A 331 11.91 -17.98 8.98
C ARG A 331 11.54 -19.43 8.74
N GLN A 332 10.91 -20.09 9.75
CA GLN A 332 10.49 -21.49 9.61
C GLN A 332 9.47 -21.66 8.48
N VAL A 333 8.48 -20.76 8.40
CA VAL A 333 7.46 -20.80 7.36
C VAL A 333 8.03 -20.48 5.97
N MET A 334 8.97 -19.55 5.89
CA MET A 334 9.60 -19.14 4.64
C MET A 334 10.40 -20.27 3.99
N THR A 335 10.97 -21.20 4.76
CA THR A 335 11.66 -22.37 4.21
C THR A 335 10.75 -23.24 3.36
N LEU A 336 9.46 -23.31 3.68
CA LEU A 336 8.46 -24.07 2.94
C LEU A 336 8.17 -23.43 1.57
N ARG A 337 8.48 -22.15 1.38
CA ARG A 337 8.27 -21.41 0.14
C ARG A 337 9.55 -20.99 -0.55
N SER A 338 10.71 -21.37 -0.03
CA SER A 338 12.04 -20.94 -0.51
C SER A 338 12.21 -19.40 -0.51
N PHE A 339 11.59 -18.71 0.44
CA PHE A 339 11.67 -17.27 0.62
C PHE A 339 12.76 -16.88 1.63
N LYS A 340 13.19 -15.61 1.55
CA LYS A 340 14.16 -14.99 2.47
C LYS A 340 13.68 -13.62 2.92
N PHE A 341 14.25 -13.08 3.99
CA PHE A 341 14.06 -11.67 4.33
C PHE A 341 14.85 -10.77 3.38
N ASP A 342 14.38 -9.54 3.23
CA ASP A 342 15.01 -8.48 2.42
C ASP A 342 15.96 -7.58 3.23
N PHE A 343 16.28 -7.99 4.47
CA PHE A 343 17.23 -7.31 5.36
C PHE A 343 18.33 -8.28 5.80
N GLU A 344 19.48 -7.72 6.19
CA GLU A 344 20.56 -8.48 6.79
C GLU A 344 20.20 -8.84 8.22
N ASP A 345 20.38 -10.10 8.58
CA ASP A 345 20.09 -10.65 9.88
C ASP A 345 21.39 -10.88 10.64
N GLU A 346 21.74 -9.96 11.53
CA GLU A 346 22.94 -10.07 12.37
C GLU A 346 22.82 -11.13 13.49
N THR A 347 21.68 -11.80 13.60
CA THR A 347 21.37 -12.71 14.71
C THR A 347 21.62 -14.19 14.41
N ILE A 348 22.27 -14.51 13.28
CA ILE A 348 22.69 -15.90 13.03
C ILE A 348 24.11 -16.08 13.57
N PHE A 349 24.22 -16.16 14.90
CA PHE A 349 25.31 -16.85 15.61
C PHE A 349 24.85 -17.17 17.04
#